data_b71ea83242a9d04e95585c3ab449f815
#
_entry.id   b71ea83242a9d04e95585c3ab449f815
#
_cell.length_a   1.000
_cell.length_b   1.000
_cell.length_c   1.000
_cell.angle_alpha   90.00
_cell.angle_beta   90.00
_cell.angle_gamma   90.00
#
_symmetry.space_group_name_H-M   'P 1'
#
loop_
_entity.id
_entity.type
_entity.pdbx_description
1 polymer ?
#
loop_
_entity_poly.entity_id
_entity_poly.type
_entity_poly.pdbx_seq_one_letter_code
_entity_poly.pdbx_strand_id
1 'polypeptide(L)'
;MKKKILIIGGGLSGIYLGYLLKKEGFSIKILEANDRIGGRIYTKNSYTTNVELGATWLWRYNPALLKVCSDLNISLFEQNMDGDALFEAMKSSTPQHFQVPKNQEISYRIVGGTVEILNKLKATFTEDQIELNQKVLKIDEEETTLKVTTKTSTFIGDFVISTIPPQVLVNTVHFSSDLDSGFKQIANNTHTWMKDSIKFALVYKTPFWKEKGLSGVGFSNVGPYTEIYDHSDFENTHFALMGFLNGGLANETKEYREEKIQEQLFKFFGEDGKKYLSYEEKVWNEDQLVNFKNDSFITPHFNNGHTIYQQKFLNGKLIIAGSETSPKYGGYMEGAIFRGNQVLEQLKNSFQ
;
A
#
# COMPACT_ATOMS: atom_id res chain seq x y z
N MET A 1 -21.39 -16.21 23.94
CA MET A 1 -21.29 -14.85 23.35
C MET A 1 -20.30 -14.90 22.19
N LYS A 2 -20.54 -14.12 21.10
CA LYS A 2 -19.58 -14.01 19.99
C LYS A 2 -18.29 -13.34 20.49
N LYS A 3 -17.14 -13.91 20.14
CA LYS A 3 -15.82 -13.31 20.45
C LYS A 3 -15.68 -11.97 19.76
N LYS A 4 -15.23 -10.96 20.50
CA LYS A 4 -14.99 -9.60 19.99
C LYS A 4 -13.52 -9.42 19.62
N ILE A 5 -13.29 -9.08 18.36
CA ILE A 5 -11.95 -8.91 17.80
C ILE A 5 -11.74 -7.44 17.42
N LEU A 6 -10.71 -6.83 17.98
CA LEU A 6 -10.27 -5.50 17.59
C LEU A 6 -9.14 -5.63 16.55
N ILE A 7 -9.26 -4.91 15.45
CA ILE A 7 -8.25 -4.88 14.38
C ILE A 7 -7.66 -3.47 14.36
N ILE A 8 -6.34 -3.39 14.47
CA ILE A 8 -5.60 -2.12 14.42
C ILE A 8 -5.06 -1.95 13.01
N GLY A 9 -5.51 -0.89 12.32
CA GLY A 9 -5.17 -0.56 10.95
C GLY A 9 -6.29 -0.85 9.95
N GLY A 10 -6.71 0.16 9.20
CA GLY A 10 -7.73 0.12 8.15
C GLY A 10 -7.14 -0.01 6.73
N GLY A 11 -5.92 -0.53 6.60
CA GLY A 11 -5.33 -0.92 5.31
C GLY A 11 -5.93 -2.21 4.76
N LEU A 12 -5.47 -2.64 3.58
CA LEU A 12 -5.98 -3.87 2.94
C LEU A 12 -5.94 -5.08 3.87
N SER A 13 -4.87 -5.26 4.64
CA SER A 13 -4.75 -6.37 5.62
C SER A 13 -5.88 -6.36 6.63
N GLY A 14 -6.14 -5.20 7.26
CA GLY A 14 -7.16 -5.10 8.31
C GLY A 14 -8.59 -5.18 7.78
N ILE A 15 -8.87 -4.50 6.67
CA ILE A 15 -10.21 -4.51 6.04
C ILE A 15 -10.54 -5.91 5.51
N TYR A 16 -9.61 -6.57 4.83
CA TYR A 16 -9.84 -7.93 4.32
C TYR A 16 -10.00 -8.95 5.46
N LEU A 17 -9.13 -8.90 6.46
CA LEU A 17 -9.25 -9.79 7.62
C LEU A 17 -10.57 -9.55 8.38
N GLY A 18 -10.97 -8.29 8.58
CA GLY A 18 -12.26 -7.95 9.16
C GLY A 18 -13.44 -8.53 8.39
N TYR A 19 -13.39 -8.45 7.05
CA TYR A 19 -14.39 -9.07 6.19
C TYR A 19 -14.47 -10.60 6.40
N LEU A 20 -13.33 -11.28 6.43
CA LEU A 20 -13.28 -12.73 6.66
C LEU A 20 -13.86 -13.11 8.04
N LEU A 21 -13.42 -12.44 9.09
CA LEU A 21 -13.86 -12.69 10.45
C LEU A 21 -15.36 -12.43 10.63
N LYS A 22 -15.87 -11.37 10.02
CA LYS A 22 -17.31 -11.09 10.00
C LYS A 22 -18.12 -12.22 9.35
N LYS A 23 -17.64 -12.76 8.22
CA LYS A 23 -18.29 -13.92 7.56
C LYS A 23 -18.34 -15.16 8.46
N GLU A 24 -17.33 -15.38 9.29
CA GLU A 24 -17.29 -16.47 10.27
C GLU A 24 -18.08 -16.15 11.55
N GLY A 25 -18.75 -15.01 11.60
CA GLY A 25 -19.65 -14.66 12.70
C GLY A 25 -19.00 -14.01 13.91
N PHE A 26 -17.72 -13.62 13.84
CA PHE A 26 -17.08 -12.84 14.91
C PHE A 26 -17.66 -11.42 15.00
N SER A 27 -17.64 -10.86 16.21
CA SER A 27 -17.87 -9.43 16.41
C SER A 27 -16.57 -8.70 16.15
N ILE A 28 -16.53 -7.79 15.17
CA ILE A 28 -15.30 -7.08 14.79
C ILE A 28 -15.44 -5.58 14.96
N LYS A 29 -14.31 -4.92 15.26
CA LYS A 29 -14.15 -3.47 15.17
C LYS A 29 -12.76 -3.16 14.64
N ILE A 30 -12.68 -2.33 13.61
CA ILE A 30 -11.44 -1.88 12.97
C ILE A 30 -11.15 -0.46 13.44
N LEU A 31 -9.96 -0.22 13.95
CA LEU A 31 -9.47 1.09 14.41
C LEU A 31 -8.44 1.61 13.44
N GLU A 32 -8.77 2.65 12.70
CA GLU A 32 -7.90 3.30 11.73
C GLU A 32 -7.42 4.65 12.26
N ALA A 33 -6.12 4.90 12.19
CA ALA A 33 -5.52 6.12 12.71
C ALA A 33 -5.79 7.36 11.83
N ASN A 34 -6.01 7.15 10.54
CA ASN A 34 -6.25 8.21 9.56
C ASN A 34 -7.76 8.55 9.47
N ASP A 35 -8.08 9.61 8.74
CA ASP A 35 -9.44 10.00 8.35
C ASP A 35 -9.99 9.17 7.16
N ARG A 36 -9.18 8.27 6.60
CA ARG A 36 -9.51 7.38 5.49
C ARG A 36 -9.02 5.95 5.75
N ILE A 37 -9.70 4.98 5.18
CA ILE A 37 -9.17 3.62 5.04
C ILE A 37 -8.19 3.53 3.87
N GLY A 38 -7.42 2.44 3.81
CA GLY A 38 -6.58 2.09 2.67
C GLY A 38 -5.11 1.90 2.99
N GLY A 39 -4.60 2.63 3.98
CA GLY A 39 -3.17 2.59 4.29
C GLY A 39 -2.34 2.93 3.04
N ARG A 40 -1.53 1.97 2.56
CA ARG A 40 -0.68 2.11 1.36
C ARG A 40 -1.41 1.94 0.02
N ILE A 41 -2.68 1.63 -0.02
CA ILE A 41 -3.54 1.86 -1.18
C ILE A 41 -3.99 3.31 -1.10
N TYR A 42 -3.65 4.09 -2.11
CA TYR A 42 -4.00 5.49 -2.19
C TYR A 42 -4.28 5.91 -3.62
N THR A 43 -5.54 5.79 -4.00
CA THR A 43 -6.11 6.31 -5.23
C THR A 43 -6.62 7.72 -4.95
N LYS A 44 -6.17 8.71 -5.69
CA LYS A 44 -6.59 10.11 -5.58
C LYS A 44 -7.35 10.51 -6.82
N ASN A 45 -8.54 11.09 -6.65
CA ASN A 45 -9.21 11.76 -7.76
C ASN A 45 -8.51 13.09 -8.01
N SER A 46 -7.99 13.26 -9.21
CA SER A 46 -7.28 14.46 -9.63
C SER A 46 -7.82 14.94 -10.95
N TYR A 47 -8.26 16.19 -10.98
CA TYR A 47 -8.93 16.81 -12.11
C TYR A 47 -10.18 16.00 -12.52
N THR A 48 -10.07 15.07 -13.43
CA THR A 48 -11.19 14.26 -13.93
C THR A 48 -10.96 12.76 -13.86
N THR A 49 -9.81 12.33 -13.30
CA THR A 49 -9.43 10.90 -13.30
C THR A 49 -8.86 10.47 -11.95
N ASN A 50 -8.89 9.17 -11.74
CA ASN A 50 -8.25 8.54 -10.58
C ASN A 50 -6.78 8.25 -10.89
N VAL A 51 -5.88 8.70 -10.03
CA VAL A 51 -4.46 8.43 -10.11
C VAL A 51 -3.97 7.66 -8.89
N GLU A 52 -3.05 6.73 -9.12
CA GLU A 52 -2.52 5.85 -8.08
C GLU A 52 -1.23 6.41 -7.48
N LEU A 53 -1.31 6.84 -6.23
CA LEU A 53 -0.17 7.29 -5.44
C LEU A 53 0.30 6.23 -4.41
N GLY A 54 -0.35 5.08 -4.40
CA GLY A 54 -0.05 3.91 -3.59
C GLY A 54 0.18 2.65 -4.42
N ALA A 55 -0.15 1.48 -3.88
CA ALA A 55 -0.10 0.20 -4.58
C ALA A 55 -1.01 0.22 -5.80
N THR A 56 -0.53 -0.27 -6.94
CA THR A 56 -1.19 -0.08 -8.24
C THR A 56 -1.39 -1.41 -8.98
N TRP A 57 -0.32 -2.19 -9.11
CA TRP A 57 -0.29 -3.33 -10.02
C TRP A 57 -0.48 -4.65 -9.32
N LEU A 58 -1.00 -5.62 -10.06
CA LEU A 58 -1.07 -7.03 -9.73
C LEU A 58 -0.72 -7.88 -10.97
N TRP A 59 -0.34 -9.12 -10.75
CA TRP A 59 0.13 -10.04 -11.79
C TRP A 59 -0.56 -11.40 -11.67
N ARG A 60 -0.45 -12.24 -12.68
CA ARG A 60 -1.01 -13.60 -12.67
C ARG A 60 -0.47 -14.46 -11.51
N TYR A 61 0.73 -14.17 -11.03
CA TYR A 61 1.34 -14.85 -9.88
C TYR A 61 0.86 -14.29 -8.51
N ASN A 62 -0.20 -13.48 -8.49
CA ASN A 62 -0.90 -13.04 -7.28
C ASN A 62 -2.27 -13.73 -7.14
N PRO A 63 -2.33 -15.07 -6.95
CA PRO A 63 -3.57 -15.83 -7.03
C PRO A 63 -4.57 -15.48 -5.93
N ALA A 64 -4.12 -15.15 -4.72
CA ALA A 64 -5.02 -14.80 -3.63
C ALA A 64 -5.69 -13.44 -3.88
N LEU A 65 -4.95 -12.46 -4.37
CA LEU A 65 -5.48 -11.15 -4.72
C LEU A 65 -6.44 -11.23 -5.93
N LEU A 66 -6.06 -11.99 -6.96
CA LEU A 66 -6.92 -12.25 -8.12
C LEU A 66 -8.23 -12.90 -7.72
N LYS A 67 -8.17 -13.86 -6.80
CA LYS A 67 -9.39 -14.49 -6.26
C LYS A 67 -10.28 -13.45 -5.55
N VAL A 68 -9.71 -12.57 -4.74
CA VAL A 68 -10.47 -11.50 -4.08
C VAL A 68 -11.12 -10.57 -5.12
N CYS A 69 -10.39 -10.17 -6.17
CA CYS A 69 -10.96 -9.37 -7.24
C CYS A 69 -12.13 -10.06 -7.91
N SER A 70 -11.99 -11.36 -8.22
CA SER A 70 -13.07 -12.17 -8.80
C SER A 70 -14.28 -12.29 -7.87
N ASP A 71 -14.07 -12.63 -6.59
CA ASP A 71 -15.13 -12.79 -5.59
C ASP A 71 -15.92 -11.49 -5.35
N LEU A 72 -15.28 -10.34 -5.53
CA LEU A 72 -15.88 -9.01 -5.37
C LEU A 72 -16.40 -8.41 -6.69
N ASN A 73 -16.33 -9.13 -7.81
CA ASN A 73 -16.66 -8.64 -9.13
C ASN A 73 -15.92 -7.34 -9.49
N ILE A 74 -14.61 -7.34 -9.30
CA ILE A 74 -13.71 -6.23 -9.64
C ILE A 74 -13.09 -6.52 -11.01
N SER A 75 -13.28 -5.62 -11.95
CA SER A 75 -12.73 -5.73 -13.31
C SER A 75 -11.26 -5.30 -13.32
N LEU A 76 -10.45 -6.06 -14.07
CA LEU A 76 -9.03 -5.81 -14.30
C LEU A 76 -8.79 -5.49 -15.76
N PHE A 77 -7.76 -4.69 -16.02
CA PHE A 77 -7.28 -4.44 -17.38
C PHE A 77 -5.74 -4.42 -17.40
N GLU A 78 -5.18 -4.71 -18.55
CA GLU A 78 -3.74 -4.77 -18.72
C GLU A 78 -3.11 -3.37 -18.69
N GLN A 79 -1.96 -3.24 -18.05
CA GLN A 79 -1.15 -2.04 -18.13
C GLN A 79 -0.74 -1.82 -19.60
N ASN A 80 -1.03 -0.62 -20.12
CA ASN A 80 -0.60 -0.30 -21.48
C ASN A 80 0.93 -0.28 -21.60
N MET A 81 1.44 -1.04 -22.57
CA MET A 81 2.86 -1.12 -22.90
C MET A 81 3.07 -0.97 -24.42
N ASP A 82 2.02 -0.63 -25.19
CA ASP A 82 2.09 -0.50 -26.63
C ASP A 82 2.83 0.77 -27.05
N GLY A 83 3.77 0.64 -27.97
CA GLY A 83 4.62 1.70 -28.45
C GLY A 83 6.05 1.61 -27.90
N ASP A 84 6.88 2.56 -28.31
CA ASP A 84 8.27 2.63 -27.82
C ASP A 84 8.34 3.13 -26.40
N ALA A 85 9.14 2.50 -25.57
CA ALA A 85 9.56 2.99 -24.27
C ALA A 85 10.83 3.82 -24.38
N LEU A 86 11.10 4.66 -23.38
CA LEU A 86 12.25 5.56 -23.33
C LEU A 86 13.19 5.18 -22.19
N PHE A 87 14.50 5.22 -22.48
CA PHE A 87 15.52 4.95 -21.46
C PHE A 87 16.60 6.04 -21.43
N GLU A 88 16.79 6.63 -20.27
CA GLU A 88 17.84 7.61 -20.01
C GLU A 88 18.98 6.99 -19.20
N ALA A 89 20.06 6.62 -19.90
CA ALA A 89 21.24 6.02 -19.27
C ALA A 89 22.13 7.04 -18.55
N MET A 90 22.33 8.22 -19.16
CA MET A 90 23.22 9.27 -18.68
C MET A 90 22.60 10.65 -18.83
N LYS A 91 22.97 11.58 -17.92
CA LYS A 91 22.42 12.94 -17.91
C LYS A 91 22.66 13.71 -19.22
N SER A 92 23.77 13.48 -19.89
CA SER A 92 24.16 14.15 -21.14
C SER A 92 23.59 13.52 -22.40
N SER A 93 22.98 12.31 -22.32
CA SER A 93 22.45 11.60 -23.48
C SER A 93 20.99 11.93 -23.74
N THR A 94 20.56 11.89 -25.01
CA THR A 94 19.16 11.83 -25.37
C THR A 94 18.56 10.50 -24.93
N PRO A 95 17.32 10.44 -24.43
CA PRO A 95 16.66 9.18 -24.13
C PRO A 95 16.60 8.26 -25.33
N GLN A 96 16.95 7.00 -25.15
CA GLN A 96 16.95 5.98 -26.18
C GLN A 96 15.56 5.33 -26.28
N HIS A 97 15.11 5.10 -27.51
CA HIS A 97 13.91 4.34 -27.78
C HIS A 97 14.20 2.85 -27.73
N PHE A 98 13.32 2.08 -27.10
CA PHE A 98 13.38 0.62 -27.11
C PHE A 98 11.97 0.03 -27.06
N GLN A 99 11.80 -1.17 -27.58
CA GLN A 99 10.55 -1.89 -27.47
C GLN A 99 10.57 -2.78 -26.23
N VAL A 100 9.51 -2.70 -25.45
CA VAL A 100 9.32 -3.59 -24.30
C VAL A 100 9.17 -5.03 -24.83
N PRO A 101 9.93 -6.00 -24.29
CA PRO A 101 9.85 -7.37 -24.76
C PRO A 101 8.44 -7.95 -24.61
N LYS A 102 7.90 -8.55 -25.69
CA LYS A 102 6.55 -9.13 -25.72
C LYS A 102 6.34 -10.32 -24.78
N ASN A 103 7.43 -10.92 -24.30
CA ASN A 103 7.41 -12.02 -23.32
C ASN A 103 7.50 -11.55 -21.86
N GLN A 104 7.38 -10.25 -21.61
CA GLN A 104 7.33 -9.72 -20.26
C GLN A 104 6.02 -10.13 -19.57
N GLU A 105 6.11 -10.42 -18.27
CA GLU A 105 4.93 -10.72 -17.45
C GLU A 105 3.96 -9.53 -17.44
N ILE A 106 2.72 -9.78 -17.82
CA ILE A 106 1.68 -8.76 -17.91
C ILE A 106 1.28 -8.31 -16.51
N SER A 107 1.35 -7.00 -16.26
CA SER A 107 0.78 -6.38 -15.08
C SER A 107 -0.64 -5.88 -15.36
N TYR A 108 -1.49 -6.00 -14.36
CA TYR A 108 -2.90 -5.56 -14.43
C TYR A 108 -3.12 -4.38 -13.50
N ARG A 109 -4.11 -3.57 -13.87
CA ARG A 109 -4.67 -2.49 -13.05
C ARG A 109 -6.15 -2.77 -12.80
N ILE A 110 -6.69 -2.11 -11.78
CA ILE A 110 -8.09 -2.23 -11.40
C ILE A 110 -8.88 -1.09 -12.04
N VAL A 111 -10.00 -1.42 -12.67
CA VAL A 111 -10.94 -0.42 -13.20
C VAL A 111 -11.49 0.40 -12.03
N GLY A 112 -11.42 1.74 -12.15
CA GLY A 112 -11.78 2.66 -11.06
C GLY A 112 -10.67 2.91 -10.04
N GLY A 113 -9.55 2.19 -10.11
CA GLY A 113 -8.41 2.31 -9.21
C GLY A 113 -8.35 1.22 -8.13
N THR A 114 -7.18 1.08 -7.50
CA THR A 114 -6.94 0.03 -6.48
C THR A 114 -7.84 0.19 -5.25
N VAL A 115 -8.31 1.39 -4.98
CA VAL A 115 -9.27 1.68 -3.90
C VAL A 115 -10.58 0.88 -4.02
N GLU A 116 -10.95 0.41 -5.21
CA GLU A 116 -12.18 -0.35 -5.43
C GLU A 116 -12.23 -1.65 -4.63
N ILE A 117 -11.08 -2.30 -4.37
CA ILE A 117 -11.01 -3.45 -3.46
C ILE A 117 -11.54 -3.04 -2.07
N LEU A 118 -11.08 -1.90 -1.57
CA LEU A 118 -11.46 -1.40 -0.26
C LEU A 118 -12.91 -0.94 -0.22
N ASN A 119 -13.40 -0.28 -1.27
CA ASN A 119 -14.79 0.15 -1.40
C ASN A 119 -15.75 -1.04 -1.36
N LYS A 120 -15.47 -2.08 -2.13
CA LYS A 120 -16.26 -3.32 -2.15
C LYS A 120 -16.25 -4.04 -0.81
N LEU A 121 -15.09 -4.16 -0.18
CA LEU A 121 -14.98 -4.75 1.16
C LEU A 121 -15.69 -3.89 2.20
N LYS A 122 -15.46 -2.57 2.21
CA LYS A 122 -16.08 -1.63 3.16
C LYS A 122 -17.60 -1.68 3.11
N ALA A 123 -18.20 -1.83 1.95
CA ALA A 123 -19.65 -1.94 1.78
C ALA A 123 -20.29 -3.12 2.54
N THR A 124 -19.48 -4.09 2.99
CA THR A 124 -19.96 -5.22 3.79
C THR A 124 -20.05 -4.91 5.29
N PHE A 125 -19.45 -3.80 5.76
CA PHE A 125 -19.44 -3.40 7.17
C PHE A 125 -20.58 -2.42 7.49
N THR A 126 -20.98 -2.39 8.75
CA THR A 126 -21.82 -1.32 9.31
C THR A 126 -20.93 -0.14 9.73
N GLU A 127 -21.50 1.04 9.85
CA GLU A 127 -20.75 2.26 10.19
C GLU A 127 -19.97 2.14 11.52
N ASP A 128 -20.55 1.45 12.50
CA ASP A 128 -19.94 1.24 13.81
C ASP A 128 -18.78 0.21 13.81
N GLN A 129 -18.56 -0.52 12.71
CA GLN A 129 -17.51 -1.53 12.63
C GLN A 129 -16.14 -0.97 12.22
N ILE A 130 -16.10 0.24 11.64
CA ILE A 130 -14.85 0.91 11.24
C ILE A 130 -14.83 2.29 11.90
N GLU A 131 -13.86 2.51 12.78
CA GLU A 131 -13.64 3.79 13.46
C GLU A 131 -12.40 4.47 12.89
N LEU A 132 -12.60 5.62 12.25
CA LEU A 132 -11.52 6.47 11.73
C LEU A 132 -11.00 7.41 12.83
N ASN A 133 -9.83 8.00 12.62
CA ASN A 133 -9.17 8.91 13.57
C ASN A 133 -8.90 8.27 14.95
N GLN A 134 -8.75 6.94 14.99
CA GLN A 134 -8.50 6.15 16.20
C GLN A 134 -7.05 5.62 16.22
N LYS A 135 -6.07 6.54 16.33
CA LYS A 135 -4.68 6.13 16.49
C LYS A 135 -4.52 5.43 17.85
N VAL A 136 -4.18 4.15 17.82
CA VAL A 136 -3.91 3.35 19.02
C VAL A 136 -2.60 3.82 19.64
N LEU A 137 -2.65 4.08 20.95
CA LEU A 137 -1.52 4.55 21.75
C LEU A 137 -1.06 3.51 22.77
N LYS A 138 -1.99 2.67 23.25
CA LYS A 138 -1.70 1.72 24.31
C LYS A 138 -2.53 0.45 24.18
N ILE A 139 -1.93 -0.68 24.55
CA ILE A 139 -2.60 -1.98 24.69
C ILE A 139 -2.27 -2.51 26.08
N ASP A 140 -3.30 -2.64 26.92
CA ASP A 140 -3.20 -3.19 28.26
C ASP A 140 -3.74 -4.62 28.28
N GLU A 141 -3.04 -5.50 28.95
CA GLU A 141 -3.52 -6.85 29.20
C GLU A 141 -4.38 -6.85 30.47
N GLU A 142 -5.61 -7.37 30.33
CA GLU A 142 -6.53 -7.63 31.42
C GLU A 142 -6.67 -9.16 31.58
N GLU A 143 -7.32 -9.64 32.63
CA GLU A 143 -7.41 -11.08 32.93
C GLU A 143 -7.87 -11.92 31.71
N THR A 144 -8.96 -11.53 31.08
CA THR A 144 -9.56 -12.30 29.98
C THR A 144 -9.55 -11.57 28.64
N THR A 145 -9.26 -10.28 28.61
CA THR A 145 -9.38 -9.39 27.45
C THR A 145 -8.12 -8.56 27.24
N LEU A 146 -8.11 -7.81 26.15
CA LEU A 146 -7.16 -6.71 25.92
C LEU A 146 -7.93 -5.40 25.84
N LYS A 147 -7.38 -4.38 26.50
CA LYS A 147 -7.87 -3.01 26.44
C LYS A 147 -7.00 -2.17 25.53
N VAL A 148 -7.59 -1.61 24.48
CA VAL A 148 -6.93 -0.76 23.51
C VAL A 148 -7.34 0.68 23.73
N THR A 149 -6.36 1.56 23.97
CA THR A 149 -6.59 2.99 24.23
C THR A 149 -6.09 3.82 23.05
N THR A 150 -6.95 4.73 22.58
CA THR A 150 -6.63 5.76 21.59
C THR A 150 -6.59 7.13 22.28
N LYS A 151 -6.40 8.20 21.52
CA LYS A 151 -6.46 9.56 22.10
C LYS A 151 -7.84 9.92 22.67
N THR A 152 -8.91 9.39 22.08
CA THR A 152 -10.30 9.81 22.36
C THR A 152 -11.16 8.72 22.97
N SER A 153 -10.75 7.45 22.89
CA SER A 153 -11.62 6.33 23.20
C SER A 153 -10.84 5.14 23.77
N THR A 154 -11.58 4.23 24.38
CA THR A 154 -11.07 2.95 24.87
C THR A 154 -11.96 1.82 24.34
N PHE A 155 -11.34 0.74 23.88
CA PHE A 155 -12.00 -0.43 23.33
C PHE A 155 -11.53 -1.68 24.06
N ILE A 156 -12.44 -2.62 24.30
CA ILE A 156 -12.14 -3.91 24.93
C ILE A 156 -12.46 -5.01 23.92
N GLY A 157 -11.55 -5.97 23.75
CA GLY A 157 -11.72 -7.12 22.89
C GLY A 157 -11.13 -8.39 23.48
N ASP A 158 -11.70 -9.54 23.11
CA ASP A 158 -11.14 -10.85 23.45
C ASP A 158 -9.79 -11.08 22.75
N PHE A 159 -9.65 -10.53 21.54
CA PHE A 159 -8.43 -10.54 20.75
C PHE A 159 -8.15 -9.18 20.13
N VAL A 160 -6.88 -8.88 19.97
CA VAL A 160 -6.38 -7.74 19.20
C VAL A 160 -5.51 -8.25 18.05
N ILE A 161 -5.77 -7.76 16.86
CA ILE A 161 -4.97 -8.09 15.67
C ILE A 161 -4.37 -6.79 15.14
N SER A 162 -3.04 -6.70 15.18
CA SER A 162 -2.34 -5.56 14.60
C SER A 162 -2.01 -5.82 13.15
N THR A 163 -2.46 -4.95 12.26
CA THR A 163 -2.16 -4.99 10.82
C THR A 163 -1.30 -3.83 10.35
N ILE A 164 -0.85 -2.99 11.28
CA ILE A 164 0.08 -1.89 10.99
C ILE A 164 1.51 -2.40 10.85
N PRO A 165 2.41 -1.65 10.19
CA PRO A 165 3.80 -2.06 10.05
C PRO A 165 4.46 -2.39 11.39
N PRO A 166 5.23 -3.50 11.49
CA PRO A 166 5.83 -3.91 12.77
C PRO A 166 6.70 -2.85 13.44
N GLN A 167 7.47 -2.08 12.68
CA GLN A 167 8.25 -0.96 13.22
C GLN A 167 7.36 0.10 13.87
N VAL A 168 6.26 0.46 13.20
CA VAL A 168 5.32 1.45 13.73
C VAL A 168 4.69 0.92 15.03
N LEU A 169 4.28 -0.35 15.05
CA LEU A 169 3.69 -0.97 16.23
C LEU A 169 4.60 -0.86 17.46
N VAL A 170 5.84 -1.34 17.36
CA VAL A 170 6.73 -1.44 18.54
C VAL A 170 7.30 -0.10 19.00
N ASN A 171 7.25 0.93 18.16
CA ASN A 171 7.78 2.25 18.50
C ASN A 171 6.70 3.29 18.86
N THR A 172 5.43 3.03 18.52
CA THR A 172 4.37 4.03 18.76
C THR A 172 3.26 3.55 19.66
N VAL A 173 3.19 2.24 19.94
CA VAL A 173 2.19 1.66 20.83
C VAL A 173 2.85 1.19 22.13
N HIS A 174 2.34 1.68 23.25
CA HIS A 174 2.78 1.23 24.57
C HIS A 174 2.06 -0.06 24.97
N PHE A 175 2.78 -1.01 25.55
CA PHE A 175 2.23 -2.25 26.08
C PHE A 175 2.41 -2.31 27.60
N SER A 176 1.38 -2.67 28.35
CA SER A 176 1.48 -2.82 29.82
C SER A 176 2.35 -4.01 30.23
N SER A 177 2.34 -5.07 29.44
CA SER A 177 3.25 -6.21 29.58
C SER A 177 4.29 -6.14 28.47
N ASP A 178 5.56 -6.25 28.83
CA ASP A 178 6.63 -6.16 27.83
C ASP A 178 6.52 -7.26 26.77
N LEU A 179 6.56 -6.84 25.51
CA LEU A 179 6.72 -7.75 24.40
C LEU A 179 8.16 -8.32 24.39
N ASP A 180 8.28 -9.56 24.01
CA ASP A 180 9.55 -10.25 23.88
C ASP A 180 10.62 -9.41 23.15
N SER A 181 11.83 -9.37 23.70
CA SER A 181 12.93 -8.55 23.14
C SER A 181 13.33 -8.99 21.74
N GLY A 182 13.28 -10.29 21.43
CA GLY A 182 13.52 -10.83 20.09
C GLY A 182 12.47 -10.35 19.10
N PHE A 183 11.19 -10.31 19.52
CA PHE A 183 10.13 -9.73 18.69
C PHE A 183 10.39 -8.25 18.41
N LYS A 184 10.70 -7.45 19.43
CA LYS A 184 11.00 -6.01 19.26
C LYS A 184 12.19 -5.80 18.31
N GLN A 185 13.23 -6.60 18.45
CA GLN A 185 14.41 -6.55 17.57
C GLN A 185 14.05 -6.86 16.11
N ILE A 186 13.33 -7.96 15.85
CA ILE A 186 12.90 -8.32 14.49
C ILE A 186 11.97 -7.25 13.93
N ALA A 187 10.98 -6.79 14.69
CA ALA A 187 10.02 -5.79 14.27
C ALA A 187 10.70 -4.47 13.86
N ASN A 188 11.68 -3.99 14.65
CA ASN A 188 12.47 -2.80 14.35
C ASN A 188 13.30 -2.92 13.07
N ASN A 189 13.71 -4.13 12.72
CA ASN A 189 14.50 -4.43 11.53
C ASN A 189 13.64 -5.03 10.39
N THR A 190 12.34 -4.95 10.45
CA THR A 190 11.46 -5.42 9.37
C THR A 190 11.19 -4.27 8.39
N HIS A 191 11.56 -4.48 7.13
CA HIS A 191 11.36 -3.50 6.09
C HIS A 191 9.87 -3.31 5.78
N THR A 192 9.41 -2.07 5.77
CA THR A 192 8.07 -1.69 5.31
C THR A 192 8.15 -1.30 3.83
N TRP A 193 7.49 -2.06 2.96
CA TRP A 193 7.47 -1.79 1.53
C TRP A 193 6.84 -0.42 1.22
N MET A 194 7.37 0.29 0.25
CA MET A 194 7.04 1.67 -0.15
C MET A 194 7.44 2.79 0.84
N LYS A 195 7.94 2.49 2.04
CA LYS A 195 8.28 3.55 3.01
C LYS A 195 9.24 4.61 2.46
N ASP A 196 10.12 4.23 1.54
CA ASP A 196 11.13 5.10 0.94
C ASP A 196 10.73 5.61 -0.46
N SER A 197 9.49 5.34 -0.89
CA SER A 197 9.01 5.69 -2.23
C SER A 197 8.37 7.08 -2.25
N ILE A 198 8.60 7.77 -3.36
CA ILE A 198 7.84 8.96 -3.74
C ILE A 198 7.11 8.62 -5.03
N LYS A 199 5.79 8.60 -5.01
CA LYS A 199 4.98 8.45 -6.23
C LYS A 199 4.44 9.78 -6.69
N PHE A 200 4.39 9.96 -8.00
CA PHE A 200 3.77 11.11 -8.62
C PHE A 200 2.83 10.70 -9.75
N ALA A 201 1.92 11.59 -10.11
CA ALA A 201 1.05 11.43 -11.26
C ALA A 201 0.79 12.80 -11.91
N LEU A 202 0.63 12.77 -13.23
CA LEU A 202 0.41 13.93 -14.09
C LEU A 202 -0.80 13.65 -14.96
N VAL A 203 -1.83 14.47 -14.87
CA VAL A 203 -3.04 14.35 -15.69
C VAL A 203 -2.91 15.21 -16.94
N TYR A 204 -3.27 14.67 -18.09
CA TYR A 204 -3.18 15.35 -19.38
C TYR A 204 -4.54 15.41 -20.07
N LYS A 205 -4.68 16.41 -20.97
CA LYS A 205 -5.89 16.54 -21.79
C LYS A 205 -5.96 15.50 -22.91
N THR A 206 -4.80 15.12 -23.45
CA THR A 206 -4.67 14.15 -24.55
C THR A 206 -3.52 13.19 -24.28
N PRO A 207 -3.55 11.96 -24.81
CA PRO A 207 -2.46 10.99 -24.66
C PRO A 207 -1.36 11.26 -25.71
N PHE A 208 -0.74 12.43 -25.66
CA PHE A 208 0.23 12.89 -26.66
C PHE A 208 1.37 11.88 -26.92
N TRP A 209 1.72 11.07 -25.90
CA TRP A 209 2.73 10.00 -26.06
C TRP A 209 2.25 8.92 -27.03
N LYS A 210 0.97 8.51 -26.97
CA LYS A 210 0.39 7.53 -27.90
C LYS A 210 0.36 8.08 -29.32
N GLU A 211 0.02 9.35 -29.50
CA GLU A 211 0.03 10.04 -30.80
C GLU A 211 1.43 10.08 -31.43
N LYS A 212 2.48 10.04 -30.61
CA LYS A 212 3.90 9.98 -31.03
C LYS A 212 4.45 8.55 -31.13
N GLY A 213 3.60 7.52 -31.01
CA GLY A 213 4.02 6.11 -31.05
C GLY A 213 4.77 5.63 -29.81
N LEU A 214 4.66 6.38 -28.68
CA LEU A 214 5.28 6.02 -27.42
C LEU A 214 4.28 5.30 -26.51
N SER A 215 4.80 4.37 -25.71
CA SER A 215 4.00 3.64 -24.72
C SER A 215 3.61 4.45 -23.46
N GLY A 216 4.26 5.59 -23.25
CA GLY A 216 4.20 6.31 -21.98
C GLY A 216 5.11 5.71 -20.90
N VAL A 217 5.87 4.66 -21.23
CA VAL A 217 6.84 4.03 -20.33
C VAL A 217 8.21 4.68 -20.51
N GLY A 218 8.85 4.97 -19.39
CA GLY A 218 10.21 5.49 -19.37
C GLY A 218 10.97 5.09 -18.12
N PHE A 219 12.26 4.89 -18.27
CA PHE A 219 13.18 4.58 -17.19
C PHE A 219 14.37 5.54 -17.21
N SER A 220 14.89 5.90 -16.06
CA SER A 220 16.06 6.75 -15.94
C SER A 220 16.98 6.32 -14.82
N ASN A 221 18.28 6.26 -15.12
CA ASN A 221 19.32 6.06 -14.11
C ASN A 221 19.76 7.37 -13.40
N VAL A 222 19.36 8.52 -13.92
CA VAL A 222 19.97 9.82 -13.57
C VAL A 222 18.98 10.95 -13.34
N GLY A 223 17.72 10.73 -13.71
CA GLY A 223 16.69 11.77 -13.59
C GLY A 223 16.00 11.81 -12.22
N PRO A 224 15.18 12.85 -11.98
CA PRO A 224 14.35 12.92 -10.78
C PRO A 224 13.34 11.76 -10.73
N TYR A 225 12.68 11.38 -11.83
CA TYR A 225 11.94 10.12 -11.84
C TYR A 225 12.80 8.97 -12.37
N THR A 226 12.68 7.84 -11.68
CA THR A 226 13.36 6.58 -12.06
C THR A 226 12.54 5.77 -13.05
N GLU A 227 11.22 5.88 -12.93
CA GLU A 227 10.24 5.16 -13.74
C GLU A 227 9.00 6.02 -13.97
N ILE A 228 8.43 5.93 -15.17
CA ILE A 228 7.15 6.54 -15.54
C ILE A 228 6.37 5.58 -16.42
N TYR A 229 5.02 5.59 -16.31
CA TYR A 229 4.11 4.68 -17.01
C TYR A 229 2.86 5.40 -17.46
N ASP A 230 2.27 4.96 -18.57
CA ASP A 230 0.90 5.31 -18.94
C ASP A 230 -0.06 4.94 -17.79
N HIS A 231 -0.85 5.90 -17.38
CA HIS A 231 -1.85 5.72 -16.34
C HIS A 231 -3.24 6.16 -16.80
N SER A 232 -3.50 6.07 -18.09
CA SER A 232 -4.84 6.29 -18.66
C SER A 232 -5.86 5.35 -18.04
N ASP A 233 -7.12 5.76 -17.99
CA ASP A 233 -8.22 4.92 -17.50
C ASP A 233 -8.54 3.76 -18.44
N PHE A 234 -9.38 2.83 -17.98
CA PHE A 234 -9.79 1.66 -18.76
C PHE A 234 -10.52 2.05 -20.05
N GLU A 235 -11.38 3.05 -19.98
CA GLU A 235 -12.18 3.54 -21.10
C GLU A 235 -11.31 4.34 -22.10
N ASN A 236 -10.07 4.64 -21.75
CA ASN A 236 -9.15 5.47 -22.55
C ASN A 236 -9.74 6.86 -22.89
N THR A 237 -10.42 7.43 -21.92
CA THR A 237 -11.06 8.76 -22.00
C THR A 237 -10.37 9.81 -21.14
N HIS A 238 -9.63 9.37 -20.11
CA HIS A 238 -8.85 10.22 -19.24
C HIS A 238 -7.40 9.75 -19.22
N PHE A 239 -6.49 10.67 -19.31
CA PHE A 239 -5.10 10.38 -19.60
C PHE A 239 -4.18 10.88 -18.50
N ALA A 240 -3.32 10.02 -18.03
CA ALA A 240 -2.32 10.37 -17.03
C ALA A 240 -1.00 9.61 -17.29
N LEU A 241 0.08 10.16 -16.78
CA LEU A 241 1.34 9.47 -16.56
C LEU A 241 1.57 9.36 -15.06
N MET A 242 2.09 8.25 -14.59
CA MET A 242 2.39 8.00 -13.18
C MET A 242 3.77 7.37 -13.05
N GLY A 243 4.49 7.71 -11.99
CA GLY A 243 5.83 7.19 -11.81
C GLY A 243 6.35 7.26 -10.40
N PHE A 244 7.63 6.93 -10.27
CA PHE A 244 8.38 7.00 -9.03
C PHE A 244 9.53 8.00 -9.14
N LEU A 245 9.68 8.83 -8.13
CA LEU A 245 10.85 9.70 -8.00
C LEU A 245 11.97 9.00 -7.23
N ASN A 246 13.18 9.47 -7.49
CA ASN A 246 14.34 9.10 -6.69
C ASN A 246 14.10 9.46 -5.22
N GLY A 247 14.28 8.49 -4.32
CA GLY A 247 14.08 8.68 -2.88
C GLY A 247 14.95 9.77 -2.25
N GLY A 248 16.08 10.12 -2.87
CA GLY A 248 16.92 11.24 -2.46
C GLY A 248 16.24 12.61 -2.49
N LEU A 249 15.09 12.70 -3.20
CA LEU A 249 14.30 13.93 -3.27
C LEU A 249 13.26 14.06 -2.14
N ALA A 250 13.21 13.13 -1.19
CA ALA A 250 12.19 13.13 -0.14
C ALA A 250 12.24 14.39 0.76
N ASN A 251 13.41 14.96 0.96
CA ASN A 251 13.59 16.14 1.80
C ASN A 251 13.46 17.48 1.04
N GLU A 252 13.27 17.43 -0.27
CA GLU A 252 13.06 18.61 -1.10
C GLU A 252 11.61 19.09 -1.02
N THR A 253 11.34 20.34 -1.43
CA THR A 253 9.96 20.85 -1.50
C THR A 253 9.20 20.24 -2.69
N LYS A 254 7.87 20.27 -2.62
CA LYS A 254 7.02 19.80 -3.73
C LYS A 254 7.32 20.57 -5.02
N GLU A 255 7.48 21.89 -4.92
CA GLU A 255 7.77 22.78 -6.04
C GLU A 255 9.11 22.43 -6.70
N TYR A 256 10.14 22.13 -5.90
CA TYR A 256 11.43 21.69 -6.43
C TYR A 256 11.33 20.34 -7.14
N ARG A 257 10.63 19.38 -6.55
CA ARG A 257 10.40 18.08 -7.21
C ARG A 257 9.66 18.24 -8.53
N GLU A 258 8.60 19.04 -8.55
CA GLU A 258 7.81 19.33 -9.76
C GLU A 258 8.65 20.01 -10.86
N GLU A 259 9.48 21.01 -10.50
CA GLU A 259 10.41 21.67 -11.43
C GLU A 259 11.35 20.63 -12.08
N LYS A 260 11.94 19.76 -11.26
CA LYS A 260 12.85 18.73 -11.77
C LYS A 260 12.16 17.68 -12.64
N ILE A 261 10.94 17.33 -12.32
CA ILE A 261 10.10 16.48 -13.18
C ILE A 261 9.86 17.15 -14.54
N GLN A 262 9.53 18.45 -14.57
CA GLN A 262 9.31 19.19 -15.82
C GLN A 262 10.54 19.19 -16.71
N GLU A 263 11.75 19.38 -16.15
CA GLU A 263 13.01 19.30 -16.88
C GLU A 263 13.18 17.94 -17.57
N GLN A 264 12.90 16.85 -16.85
CA GLN A 264 13.03 15.49 -17.38
C GLN A 264 11.91 15.15 -18.37
N LEU A 265 10.67 15.60 -18.13
CA LEU A 265 9.56 15.44 -19.06
C LEU A 265 9.85 16.14 -20.39
N PHE A 266 10.46 17.33 -20.35
CA PHE A 266 10.89 18.00 -21.57
C PHE A 266 11.92 17.18 -22.34
N LYS A 267 12.86 16.56 -21.64
CA LYS A 267 13.88 15.71 -22.24
C LYS A 267 13.31 14.46 -22.89
N PHE A 268 12.31 13.84 -22.25
CA PHE A 268 11.66 12.60 -22.71
C PHE A 268 10.63 12.86 -23.81
N PHE A 269 9.82 13.88 -23.66
CA PHE A 269 8.59 14.07 -24.45
C PHE A 269 8.53 15.42 -25.18
N GLY A 270 9.50 16.30 -24.97
CA GLY A 270 9.48 17.68 -25.49
C GLY A 270 8.46 18.56 -24.74
N GLU A 271 8.02 19.62 -25.40
CA GLU A 271 7.08 20.60 -24.81
C GLU A 271 5.75 19.97 -24.37
N ASP A 272 5.28 18.92 -25.04
CA ASP A 272 4.02 18.27 -24.71
C ASP A 272 4.06 17.62 -23.32
N GLY A 273 5.21 17.12 -22.89
CA GLY A 273 5.40 16.55 -21.55
C GLY A 273 5.12 17.54 -20.43
N LYS A 274 5.27 18.83 -20.66
CA LYS A 274 5.03 19.89 -19.65
C LYS A 274 3.58 20.40 -19.60
N LYS A 275 2.71 19.97 -20.53
CA LYS A 275 1.33 20.46 -20.67
C LYS A 275 0.32 19.69 -19.82
N TYR A 276 0.71 19.23 -18.63
CA TYR A 276 -0.23 18.57 -17.73
C TYR A 276 -1.22 19.56 -17.08
N LEU A 277 -2.39 19.04 -16.72
CA LEU A 277 -3.49 19.77 -16.09
C LEU A 277 -3.38 19.77 -14.58
N SER A 278 -2.80 18.73 -14.01
CA SER A 278 -2.54 18.61 -12.58
C SER A 278 -1.31 17.76 -12.30
N TYR A 279 -0.65 18.06 -11.19
CA TYR A 279 0.44 17.29 -10.59
C TYR A 279 0.04 16.86 -9.19
N GLU A 280 0.12 15.56 -8.95
CA GLU A 280 -0.11 14.94 -7.65
C GLU A 280 1.10 14.14 -7.22
N GLU A 281 1.36 14.13 -5.90
CA GLU A 281 2.44 13.30 -5.34
C GLU A 281 2.10 12.78 -3.96
N LYS A 282 2.77 11.70 -3.56
CA LYS A 282 2.80 11.18 -2.20
C LYS A 282 4.23 10.79 -1.84
N VAL A 283 4.79 11.47 -0.85
CA VAL A 283 6.06 11.14 -0.21
C VAL A 283 5.76 10.18 0.94
N TRP A 284 5.97 8.88 0.72
CA TRP A 284 5.63 7.86 1.72
C TRP A 284 6.57 7.89 2.93
N ASN A 285 7.79 8.40 2.76
CA ASN A 285 8.76 8.57 3.85
C ASN A 285 8.25 9.51 4.95
N GLU A 286 7.42 10.48 4.61
CA GLU A 286 6.84 11.43 5.56
C GLU A 286 5.62 10.88 6.32
N ASP A 287 5.06 9.76 5.87
CA ASP A 287 3.86 9.18 6.46
C ASP A 287 4.19 8.37 7.72
N GLN A 288 3.98 8.98 8.90
CA GLN A 288 4.29 8.39 10.20
C GLN A 288 3.44 7.15 10.55
N LEU A 289 2.37 6.88 9.80
CA LEU A 289 1.56 5.67 9.96
C LEU A 289 2.13 4.49 9.15
N VAL A 290 3.04 4.77 8.23
CA VAL A 290 3.72 3.79 7.37
C VAL A 290 5.18 3.64 7.74
N ASN A 291 5.84 4.75 8.06
CA ASN A 291 7.27 4.83 8.33
C ASN A 291 7.55 5.34 9.74
N PHE A 292 8.23 4.55 10.53
CA PHE A 292 8.88 5.06 11.74
C PHE A 292 10.29 5.50 11.37
N LYS A 293 10.54 6.82 11.44
CA LYS A 293 11.84 7.38 11.08
C LYS A 293 12.91 6.86 12.06
N ASN A 294 13.79 6.05 11.55
CA ASN A 294 15.06 5.69 12.17
C ASN A 294 16.16 5.85 11.13
N ASP A 295 17.37 6.14 11.57
CA ASP A 295 18.52 6.36 10.69
C ASP A 295 19.09 5.06 10.10
N SER A 296 18.47 3.91 10.38
CA SER A 296 18.97 2.61 9.96
C SER A 296 18.50 2.29 8.55
N PHE A 297 19.44 2.05 7.64
CA PHE A 297 19.14 1.44 6.36
C PHE A 297 18.72 -0.02 6.57
N ILE A 298 17.54 -0.37 6.10
CA ILE A 298 17.03 -1.74 6.12
C ILE A 298 16.86 -2.20 4.66
N THR A 299 17.54 -3.28 4.32
CA THR A 299 17.45 -3.87 2.98
C THR A 299 15.99 -4.18 2.62
N PRO A 300 15.54 -3.91 1.38
CA PRO A 300 14.20 -4.23 0.93
C PRO A 300 13.80 -5.67 1.25
N HIS A 301 12.59 -5.85 1.78
CA HIS A 301 12.01 -7.12 2.22
C HIS A 301 12.73 -7.83 3.38
N PHE A 302 13.74 -7.22 4.00
CA PHE A 302 14.43 -7.82 5.15
C PHE A 302 13.42 -8.10 6.29
N ASN A 303 13.49 -9.28 6.88
CA ASN A 303 12.59 -9.83 7.90
C ASN A 303 11.10 -9.92 7.50
N ASN A 304 10.71 -9.62 6.28
CA ASN A 304 9.34 -9.89 5.86
C ASN A 304 9.05 -11.40 5.97
N GLY A 305 7.91 -11.74 6.59
CA GLY A 305 7.49 -13.13 6.78
C GLY A 305 8.29 -13.91 7.83
N HIS A 306 9.10 -13.24 8.67
CA HIS A 306 9.86 -13.91 9.72
C HIS A 306 8.93 -14.74 10.62
N THR A 307 9.39 -15.93 11.02
CA THR A 307 8.59 -16.92 11.76
C THR A 307 8.04 -16.39 13.08
N ILE A 308 8.68 -15.41 13.70
CA ILE A 308 8.21 -14.77 14.93
C ILE A 308 6.81 -14.16 14.78
N TYR A 309 6.43 -13.73 13.56
CA TYR A 309 5.10 -13.18 13.28
C TYR A 309 3.99 -14.23 13.23
N GLN A 310 4.35 -15.52 13.26
CA GLN A 310 3.37 -16.61 13.35
C GLN A 310 2.96 -16.90 14.80
N GLN A 311 3.68 -16.31 15.77
CA GLN A 311 3.39 -16.47 17.20
C GLN A 311 2.24 -15.55 17.62
N LYS A 312 1.64 -15.89 18.75
CA LYS A 312 0.67 -15.05 19.47
C LYS A 312 1.36 -14.45 20.70
N PHE A 313 1.03 -13.22 21.01
CA PHE A 313 1.58 -12.48 22.15
C PHE A 313 0.48 -12.19 23.20
N LEU A 314 0.87 -11.68 24.34
CA LEU A 314 -0.05 -11.29 25.43
C LEU A 314 -1.02 -12.45 25.75
N ASN A 315 -0.48 -13.55 26.26
CA ASN A 315 -1.22 -14.76 26.60
C ASN A 315 -2.12 -15.27 25.44
N GLY A 316 -1.64 -15.15 24.22
CA GLY A 316 -2.32 -15.65 23.02
C GLY A 316 -3.39 -14.74 22.45
N LYS A 317 -3.59 -13.53 23.02
CA LYS A 317 -4.65 -12.60 22.66
C LYS A 317 -4.23 -11.55 21.62
N LEU A 318 -2.92 -11.31 21.41
CA LEU A 318 -2.40 -10.39 20.40
C LEU A 318 -1.79 -11.15 19.23
N ILE A 319 -2.22 -10.82 18.01
CA ILE A 319 -1.72 -11.38 16.74
C ILE A 319 -1.19 -10.25 15.88
N ILE A 320 -0.07 -10.48 15.17
CA ILE A 320 0.52 -9.54 14.23
C ILE A 320 0.25 -10.03 12.81
N ALA A 321 -0.46 -9.22 12.00
CA ALA A 321 -1.06 -9.64 10.73
C ALA A 321 -0.94 -8.61 9.59
N GLY A 322 0.03 -7.70 9.64
CA GLY A 322 0.32 -6.80 8.51
C GLY A 322 0.89 -7.56 7.31
N SER A 323 0.92 -6.92 6.14
CA SER A 323 1.47 -7.52 4.91
C SER A 323 2.93 -7.97 5.08
N GLU A 324 3.72 -7.23 5.88
CA GLU A 324 5.11 -7.57 6.21
C GLU A 324 5.25 -8.90 6.94
N THR A 325 4.20 -9.35 7.62
CA THR A 325 4.23 -10.59 8.41
C THR A 325 3.89 -11.84 7.60
N SER A 326 3.55 -11.65 6.32
CA SER A 326 3.22 -12.75 5.40
C SER A 326 4.49 -13.50 4.98
N PRO A 327 4.51 -14.84 5.10
CA PRO A 327 5.64 -15.67 4.64
C PRO A 327 5.78 -15.73 3.11
N LYS A 328 4.75 -15.27 2.39
CA LYS A 328 4.74 -15.15 0.94
C LYS A 328 4.35 -13.73 0.55
N TYR A 329 5.08 -13.15 -0.39
CA TYR A 329 4.82 -11.80 -0.91
C TYR A 329 4.74 -10.73 0.19
N GLY A 330 5.62 -10.82 1.20
CA GLY A 330 5.66 -9.88 2.32
C GLY A 330 5.77 -8.43 1.86
N GLY A 331 4.92 -7.55 2.40
CA GLY A 331 4.84 -6.13 2.03
C GLY A 331 3.92 -5.80 0.86
N TYR A 332 3.54 -6.77 0.03
CA TYR A 332 2.66 -6.59 -1.13
C TYR A 332 1.17 -6.81 -0.78
N MET A 333 0.27 -6.41 -1.69
CA MET A 333 -1.18 -6.68 -1.57
C MET A 333 -1.49 -8.18 -1.47
N GLU A 334 -0.80 -9.00 -2.27
CA GLU A 334 -0.91 -10.47 -2.21
C GLU A 334 -0.58 -10.99 -0.80
N GLY A 335 0.51 -10.48 -0.20
CA GLY A 335 0.89 -10.84 1.17
C GLY A 335 -0.14 -10.44 2.21
N ALA A 336 -0.80 -9.29 2.04
CA ALA A 336 -1.87 -8.83 2.91
C ALA A 336 -3.05 -9.83 2.91
N ILE A 337 -3.48 -10.26 1.72
CA ILE A 337 -4.56 -11.24 1.53
C ILE A 337 -4.14 -12.61 2.07
N PHE A 338 -2.94 -13.08 1.71
CA PHE A 338 -2.43 -14.36 2.14
C PHE A 338 -2.36 -14.46 3.68
N ARG A 339 -1.82 -13.43 4.34
CA ARG A 339 -1.73 -13.40 5.81
C ARG A 339 -3.10 -13.33 6.47
N GLY A 340 -4.04 -12.59 5.90
CA GLY A 340 -5.43 -12.55 6.39
C GLY A 340 -6.07 -13.94 6.42
N ASN A 341 -5.92 -14.72 5.36
CA ASN A 341 -6.41 -16.10 5.31
C ASN A 341 -5.75 -16.99 6.38
N GLN A 342 -4.42 -16.89 6.57
CA GLN A 342 -3.72 -17.66 7.60
C GLN A 342 -4.21 -17.31 9.03
N VAL A 343 -4.41 -16.02 9.32
CA VAL A 343 -4.89 -15.59 10.65
C VAL A 343 -6.31 -16.06 10.91
N LEU A 344 -7.17 -16.07 9.89
CA LEU A 344 -8.51 -16.64 10.03
C LEU A 344 -8.43 -18.12 10.46
N GLU A 345 -7.66 -18.95 9.76
CA GLU A 345 -7.51 -20.37 10.10
C GLU A 345 -6.86 -20.55 11.49
N GLN A 346 -5.87 -19.73 11.83
CA GLN A 346 -5.24 -19.75 13.15
C GLN A 346 -6.24 -19.45 14.28
N LEU A 347 -7.19 -18.56 14.05
CA LEU A 347 -8.24 -18.25 15.03
C LEU A 347 -9.27 -19.38 15.10
N LYS A 348 -9.76 -19.88 13.97
CA LYS A 348 -10.71 -21.00 13.95
C LYS A 348 -10.20 -22.21 14.74
N ASN A 349 -8.94 -22.59 14.54
CA ASN A 349 -8.31 -23.69 15.29
C ASN A 349 -8.15 -23.43 16.79
N SER A 350 -8.21 -22.17 17.23
CA SER A 350 -8.11 -21.81 18.65
C SER A 350 -9.45 -21.93 19.38
N PHE A 351 -10.55 -22.13 18.66
CA PHE A 351 -11.90 -22.23 19.21
C PHE A 351 -12.53 -23.63 19.00
N GLN A 352 -11.82 -24.54 18.33
CA GLN A 352 -12.13 -25.96 18.29
C GLN A 352 -11.50 -26.67 19.51
#